data_1e163c72ca10ea015de6f1a5dfc1f0c4
#
_entry.id   1e163c72ca10ea015de6f1a5dfc1f0c4
#
_cell.length_a   1.000
_cell.length_b   1.000
_cell.length_c   1.000
_cell.angle_alpha   90.00
_cell.angle_beta   90.00
_cell.angle_gamma   90.00
#
_symmetry.space_group_name_H-M   'P 1'
#
loop_
_entity.id
_entity.type
_entity.pdbx_description
1 polymer ?
#
loop_
_entity_poly.entity_id
_entity_poly.type
_entity_poly.pdbx_seq_one_letter_code
_entity_poly.pdbx_strand_id
1 'polypeptide(L)'
;FAQARVQGQAGGNVFEAVRDHLRRERATGRSVLVAAYSTGSRDRLQTLLAEHDCTETTTVSSFRELAGLPRGRIGLAVLGLEQGVVAEDLAIVSEQDILGDRLIRATKRRVRAENFIAEASNLAEGDLVVHVDHGVGRFEGLVTIVAGGAPHDCLKLAYADNDRLFVPVENIDMLSRYGSEEGGGALDKLGGVGWQQRKARVKKRIAEIATELVRIAAQRKLRQGEAMDPPEGLFAEFCARFPYPETEDQARAIEDALSDLASGRPMDRLVCGDVGFGKTEVALRAAFVAAMAGHQVADVVPTTLLARQHFRNFTERFRGLPLRIAQLSRLVGAKETTQTRKALAEGGVDIVVGTTSILSKSMAFKDLGLLIVDEEQHFGVGQKERLKQLKANVHVLTLTATPIPRTLQMALSGVRDMSIIASPPVDRLAVRTFVMPYDPVVVREAIMRERFRGGQVFYVCPRIEDLDLLQTRLRELVPECSFAVAHGQMSAGALEDTISAFTEGRYDILLATNIVESGLDMPRVNTIVIHRADLFGLAQLYQLRGRVGRSKLRAYAYLTIPADRVLNQT
;
A
#
# COMPACT_ATOMS: atom_id res chain seq x y z
N PHE A 1 28.07 10.88 -22.51
CA PHE A 1 28.42 9.44 -22.62
C PHE A 1 27.36 8.62 -23.33
N ALA A 2 26.05 8.95 -23.24
CA ALA A 2 25.00 8.23 -23.94
C ALA A 2 25.22 8.16 -25.47
N GLN A 3 25.65 9.25 -26.09
CA GLN A 3 26.00 9.28 -27.52
C GLN A 3 27.25 8.44 -27.83
N ALA A 4 28.27 8.46 -26.97
CA ALA A 4 29.48 7.66 -27.14
C ALA A 4 29.20 6.16 -26.98
N ARG A 5 28.22 5.77 -26.16
CA ARG A 5 27.76 4.37 -26.02
C ARG A 5 27.01 3.87 -27.26
N VAL A 6 26.20 4.70 -27.90
CA VAL A 6 25.52 4.38 -29.15
C VAL A 6 26.54 4.27 -30.28
N GLN A 7 27.54 5.13 -30.30
CA GLN A 7 28.66 5.07 -31.25
C GLN A 7 29.64 3.92 -30.95
N GLY A 8 29.76 3.50 -29.68
CA GLY A 8 30.57 2.34 -29.25
C GLY A 8 30.03 1.01 -29.79
N GLN A 9 28.72 0.86 -30.03
CA GLN A 9 28.14 -0.25 -30.79
C GLN A 9 28.53 -0.22 -32.28
N ALA A 10 29.04 0.92 -32.76
CA ALA A 10 29.54 1.13 -34.12
C ALA A 10 31.09 1.28 -34.22
N GLY A 11 31.84 0.88 -33.14
CA GLY A 11 33.31 0.88 -33.12
C GLY A 11 33.99 1.99 -32.33
N GLY A 12 33.28 2.84 -31.60
CA GLY A 12 33.85 3.88 -30.70
C GLY A 12 34.07 3.38 -29.29
N ASN A 13 35.20 3.79 -28.64
CA ASN A 13 35.52 3.35 -27.28
C ASN A 13 34.98 4.34 -26.23
N VAL A 14 34.03 3.87 -25.37
CA VAL A 14 33.41 4.66 -24.31
C VAL A 14 34.46 5.20 -23.32
N PHE A 15 35.48 4.43 -23.00
CA PHE A 15 36.52 4.82 -22.04
C PHE A 15 37.41 5.94 -22.56
N GLU A 16 37.62 6.05 -23.88
CA GLU A 16 38.31 7.21 -24.49
C GLU A 16 37.51 8.49 -24.30
N ALA A 17 36.20 8.42 -24.54
CA ALA A 17 35.30 9.56 -24.31
C ALA A 17 35.25 9.98 -22.84
N VAL A 18 35.29 9.01 -21.91
CA VAL A 18 35.37 9.26 -20.45
C VAL A 18 36.71 9.93 -20.11
N ARG A 19 37.82 9.38 -20.57
CA ARG A 19 39.16 9.95 -20.37
C ARG A 19 39.22 11.42 -20.83
N ASP A 20 38.74 11.70 -22.03
CA ASP A 20 38.76 13.04 -22.61
C ASP A 20 37.82 14.01 -21.88
N HIS A 21 36.74 13.52 -21.31
CA HIS A 21 35.85 14.31 -20.45
C HIS A 21 36.54 14.60 -19.10
N LEU A 22 37.11 13.60 -18.43
CA LEU A 22 37.82 13.79 -17.17
C LEU A 22 39.00 14.76 -17.31
N ARG A 23 39.74 14.69 -18.43
CA ARG A 23 40.83 15.63 -18.75
C ARG A 23 40.32 17.04 -19.00
N ARG A 24 39.21 17.22 -19.68
CA ARG A 24 38.58 18.55 -19.91
C ARG A 24 38.12 19.17 -18.61
N GLU A 25 37.40 18.45 -17.76
CA GLU A 25 36.94 18.98 -16.47
C GLU A 25 38.11 19.37 -15.57
N ARG A 26 39.18 18.59 -15.56
CA ARG A 26 40.41 18.92 -14.87
C ARG A 26 41.09 20.16 -15.43
N ALA A 27 41.13 20.33 -16.73
CA ALA A 27 41.72 21.51 -17.37
C ALA A 27 41.01 22.82 -17.02
N THR A 28 39.72 22.76 -16.66
CA THR A 28 38.98 23.93 -16.14
C THR A 28 39.31 24.26 -14.68
N GLY A 29 40.20 23.49 -14.03
CA GLY A 29 40.59 23.71 -12.63
C GLY A 29 39.73 23.01 -11.59
N ARG A 30 38.74 22.21 -12.01
CA ARG A 30 37.87 21.47 -11.11
C ARG A 30 38.55 20.26 -10.49
N SER A 31 38.17 19.94 -9.26
CA SER A 31 38.46 18.65 -8.65
C SER A 31 37.60 17.59 -9.31
N VAL A 32 38.17 16.49 -9.78
CA VAL A 32 37.44 15.45 -10.52
C VAL A 32 37.38 14.16 -9.71
N LEU A 33 36.17 13.63 -9.53
CA LEU A 33 35.88 12.38 -8.81
C LEU A 33 35.13 11.39 -9.72
N VAL A 34 35.60 10.17 -9.76
CA VAL A 34 34.86 9.03 -10.31
C VAL A 34 34.25 8.25 -9.15
N ALA A 35 32.92 8.12 -9.14
CA ALA A 35 32.14 7.49 -8.09
C ALA A 35 31.71 6.08 -8.51
N ALA A 36 32.07 5.08 -7.73
CA ALA A 36 31.74 3.67 -7.94
C ALA A 36 30.77 3.17 -6.86
N TYR A 37 29.94 2.17 -7.18
CA TYR A 37 28.96 1.61 -6.21
C TYR A 37 29.58 0.70 -5.15
N SER A 38 30.74 0.11 -5.42
CA SER A 38 31.41 -0.83 -4.51
C SER A 38 32.92 -0.77 -4.67
N THR A 39 33.66 -1.31 -3.69
CA THR A 39 35.13 -1.46 -3.75
C THR A 39 35.55 -2.23 -5.00
N GLY A 40 34.88 -3.34 -5.31
CA GLY A 40 35.20 -4.14 -6.51
C GLY A 40 34.92 -3.38 -7.82
N SER A 41 33.86 -2.57 -7.89
CA SER A 41 33.57 -1.69 -9.03
C SER A 41 34.62 -0.60 -9.17
N ARG A 42 35.02 0.02 -8.08
CA ARG A 42 36.08 1.03 -8.06
C ARG A 42 37.40 0.49 -8.61
N ASP A 43 37.82 -0.66 -8.11
CA ASP A 43 39.10 -1.29 -8.52
C ASP A 43 39.03 -1.71 -10.00
N ARG A 44 37.89 -2.21 -10.47
CA ARG A 44 37.66 -2.52 -11.88
C ARG A 44 37.68 -1.28 -12.77
N LEU A 45 37.01 -0.19 -12.35
CA LEU A 45 37.04 1.08 -13.08
C LEU A 45 38.47 1.67 -13.13
N GLN A 46 39.24 1.56 -12.06
CA GLN A 46 40.65 1.96 -12.03
C GLN A 46 41.47 1.21 -13.07
N THR A 47 41.31 -0.12 -13.16
CA THR A 47 41.99 -0.95 -14.16
C THR A 47 41.60 -0.54 -15.57
N LEU A 48 40.27 -0.42 -15.85
CA LEU A 48 39.78 -0.05 -17.17
C LEU A 48 40.20 1.36 -17.61
N LEU A 49 40.23 2.33 -16.69
CA LEU A 49 40.72 3.68 -16.97
C LEU A 49 42.23 3.66 -17.28
N ALA A 50 43.00 2.84 -16.57
CA ALA A 50 44.45 2.70 -16.81
C ALA A 50 44.73 2.03 -18.15
N GLU A 51 43.97 1.03 -18.59
CA GLU A 51 44.06 0.40 -19.91
C GLU A 51 43.79 1.39 -21.08
N HIS A 52 43.10 2.50 -20.78
CA HIS A 52 42.77 3.55 -21.76
C HIS A 52 43.55 4.88 -21.49
N ASP A 53 44.80 4.79 -21.07
CA ASP A 53 45.72 5.91 -20.86
C ASP A 53 45.26 6.94 -19.82
N CYS A 54 44.47 6.55 -18.84
CA CYS A 54 44.09 7.37 -17.70
C CYS A 54 44.67 6.80 -16.41
N THR A 55 45.99 6.97 -16.24
CA THR A 55 46.77 6.41 -15.12
C THR A 55 46.84 7.36 -13.90
N GLU A 56 46.34 8.60 -14.03
CA GLU A 56 46.43 9.64 -12.99
C GLU A 56 45.33 9.51 -11.92
N THR A 57 44.84 8.29 -11.68
CA THR A 57 43.80 7.99 -10.70
C THR A 57 44.37 7.72 -9.31
N THR A 58 43.65 8.16 -8.26
CA THR A 58 44.03 7.95 -6.85
C THR A 58 42.75 7.63 -6.05
N THR A 59 42.80 6.57 -5.25
CA THR A 59 41.69 6.24 -4.35
C THR A 59 41.60 7.27 -3.24
N VAL A 60 40.37 7.76 -2.99
CA VAL A 60 40.05 8.70 -1.91
C VAL A 60 38.86 8.17 -1.10
N SER A 61 38.89 8.39 0.22
CA SER A 61 37.86 7.93 1.16
C SER A 61 37.04 9.08 1.75
N SER A 62 37.49 10.33 1.55
CA SER A 62 36.81 11.51 2.07
C SER A 62 36.92 12.71 1.11
N PHE A 63 35.99 13.64 1.28
CA PHE A 63 36.01 14.91 0.52
C PHE A 63 37.24 15.77 0.81
N ARG A 64 37.80 15.66 2.03
CA ARG A 64 39.06 16.36 2.40
C ARG A 64 40.26 15.81 1.63
N GLU A 65 40.32 14.50 1.44
CA GLU A 65 41.34 13.85 0.64
C GLU A 65 41.24 14.26 -0.84
N LEU A 66 40.01 14.35 -1.38
CA LEU A 66 39.78 14.82 -2.74
C LEU A 66 40.28 16.28 -2.94
N ALA A 67 39.94 17.16 -2.00
CA ALA A 67 40.36 18.56 -2.03
C ALA A 67 41.90 18.75 -1.85
N GLY A 68 42.55 17.81 -1.17
CA GLY A 68 44.01 17.78 -0.95
C GLY A 68 44.82 17.11 -2.06
N LEU A 69 44.17 16.55 -3.09
CA LEU A 69 44.88 15.90 -4.19
C LEU A 69 45.76 16.89 -4.98
N PRO A 70 46.97 16.48 -5.37
CA PRO A 70 47.79 17.30 -6.25
C PRO A 70 47.06 17.64 -7.55
N ARG A 71 47.27 18.86 -8.05
CA ARG A 71 46.76 19.28 -9.36
C ARG A 71 47.17 18.28 -10.42
N GLY A 72 46.20 17.58 -11.02
CA GLY A 72 46.47 16.57 -12.04
C GLY A 72 46.07 15.16 -11.67
N ARG A 73 45.60 14.90 -10.46
CA ARG A 73 45.04 13.60 -10.05
C ARG A 73 43.53 13.57 -10.14
N ILE A 74 42.96 12.39 -10.39
CA ILE A 74 41.54 12.10 -10.43
C ILE A 74 41.22 11.21 -9.24
N GLY A 75 40.27 11.61 -8.40
CA GLY A 75 39.81 10.82 -7.27
C GLY A 75 38.95 9.65 -7.71
N LEU A 76 39.13 8.48 -7.11
CA LEU A 76 38.23 7.34 -7.20
C LEU A 76 37.68 7.03 -5.82
N ALA A 77 36.37 7.06 -5.66
CA ALA A 77 35.69 6.75 -4.39
C ALA A 77 34.57 5.75 -4.53
N VAL A 78 34.23 5.08 -3.42
CA VAL A 78 33.00 4.31 -3.29
C VAL A 78 31.90 5.25 -2.83
N LEU A 79 31.07 5.67 -3.78
CA LEU A 79 29.95 6.59 -3.54
C LEU A 79 28.80 6.20 -4.48
N GLY A 80 27.69 5.74 -3.92
CA GLY A 80 26.53 5.24 -4.67
C GLY A 80 25.70 6.40 -5.26
N LEU A 81 26.17 6.95 -6.38
CA LEU A 81 25.45 7.99 -7.14
C LEU A 81 24.90 7.42 -8.44
N GLU A 82 23.64 7.69 -8.72
CA GLU A 82 22.97 7.29 -9.98
C GLU A 82 23.40 8.18 -11.16
N GLN A 83 23.64 9.46 -10.92
CA GLN A 83 24.07 10.43 -11.93
C GLN A 83 25.22 11.29 -11.41
N GLY A 84 26.16 11.59 -12.29
CA GLY A 84 27.21 12.53 -12.00
C GLY A 84 26.71 13.98 -11.97
N VAL A 85 27.50 14.84 -11.32
CA VAL A 85 27.18 16.26 -11.13
C VAL A 85 28.41 17.08 -11.47
N VAL A 86 28.21 18.20 -12.17
CA VAL A 86 29.24 19.19 -12.42
C VAL A 86 28.85 20.48 -11.71
N ALA A 87 29.69 20.91 -10.75
CA ALA A 87 29.59 22.17 -10.01
C ALA A 87 30.72 23.12 -10.43
N GLU A 88 30.83 24.26 -9.76
CA GLU A 88 31.77 25.31 -10.10
C GLU A 88 33.25 24.86 -9.93
N ASP A 89 33.53 24.09 -8.88
CA ASP A 89 34.87 23.63 -8.47
C ASP A 89 34.99 22.09 -8.43
N LEU A 90 33.93 21.34 -8.73
CA LEU A 90 33.88 19.90 -8.62
C LEU A 90 33.13 19.25 -9.80
N ALA A 91 33.70 18.19 -10.35
CA ALA A 91 33.04 17.33 -11.31
C ALA A 91 33.03 15.89 -10.77
N ILE A 92 31.84 15.30 -10.62
CA ILE A 92 31.64 13.90 -10.24
C ILE A 92 31.08 13.15 -11.43
N VAL A 93 31.72 12.07 -11.82
CA VAL A 93 31.25 11.14 -12.86
C VAL A 93 30.87 9.83 -12.18
N SER A 94 29.63 9.40 -12.31
CA SER A 94 29.16 8.16 -11.70
C SER A 94 29.51 6.93 -12.55
N GLU A 95 29.61 5.77 -11.92
CA GLU A 95 29.76 4.48 -12.61
C GLU A 95 28.66 4.29 -13.67
N GLN A 96 27.43 4.76 -13.39
CA GLN A 96 26.28 4.65 -14.27
C GLN A 96 26.37 5.57 -15.50
N ASP A 97 26.99 6.75 -15.37
CA ASP A 97 27.29 7.60 -16.52
C ASP A 97 28.27 6.91 -17.49
N ILE A 98 29.23 6.16 -16.97
CA ILE A 98 30.27 5.47 -17.76
C ILE A 98 29.69 4.20 -18.41
N LEU A 99 29.11 3.32 -17.59
CA LEU A 99 28.71 1.96 -18.02
C LEU A 99 27.28 1.85 -18.51
N GLY A 100 26.44 2.90 -18.32
CA GLY A 100 25.01 2.90 -18.62
C GLY A 100 24.18 2.35 -17.49
N ASP A 101 22.87 2.44 -17.66
CA ASP A 101 21.97 1.82 -16.72
C ASP A 101 22.36 0.35 -16.59
N ARG A 102 22.89 0.01 -15.45
CA ARG A 102 22.87 -1.40 -15.07
C ARG A 102 21.42 -1.79 -15.14
N LEU A 103 21.07 -2.71 -16.03
CA LEU A 103 20.04 -3.67 -15.71
C LEU A 103 20.46 -4.18 -14.34
N ILE A 104 19.80 -3.67 -13.30
CA ILE A 104 20.01 -4.15 -11.93
C ILE A 104 19.51 -5.58 -11.96
N ARG A 105 20.39 -6.50 -12.33
CA ARG A 105 20.32 -7.81 -11.70
C ARG A 105 20.54 -7.46 -10.24
N ALA A 106 19.44 -7.47 -9.48
CA ALA A 106 19.51 -7.44 -8.04
C ALA A 106 20.71 -8.27 -7.64
N THR A 107 21.67 -7.65 -6.96
CA THR A 107 22.86 -8.37 -6.50
C THR A 107 22.28 -9.52 -5.73
N LYS A 108 22.36 -10.76 -6.27
CA LYS A 108 21.98 -11.96 -5.55
C LYS A 108 22.76 -11.86 -4.26
N ARG A 109 22.07 -11.43 -3.19
CA ARG A 109 22.54 -11.68 -1.85
C ARG A 109 22.84 -13.16 -1.88
N ARG A 110 24.09 -13.56 -1.70
CA ARG A 110 24.48 -14.96 -1.60
C ARG A 110 23.70 -15.51 -0.41
N VAL A 111 22.46 -15.90 -0.69
CA VAL A 111 21.60 -16.61 0.25
C VAL A 111 22.35 -17.93 0.47
N ARG A 112 22.69 -18.24 1.69
CA ARG A 112 23.34 -19.49 2.05
C ARG A 112 22.46 -20.64 1.55
N ALA A 113 23.05 -21.74 1.08
CA ALA A 113 22.33 -22.90 0.55
C ALA A 113 21.19 -23.38 1.48
N GLU A 114 21.33 -23.21 2.78
CA GLU A 114 20.32 -23.45 3.82
C GLU A 114 19.03 -22.63 3.66
N ASN A 115 19.10 -21.41 3.11
CA ASN A 115 17.91 -20.57 2.89
C ASN A 115 17.16 -20.96 1.60
N PHE A 116 17.82 -21.52 0.58
CA PHE A 116 17.16 -22.03 -0.62
C PHE A 116 16.31 -23.27 -0.32
N ILE A 117 16.79 -24.15 0.55
CA ILE A 117 16.05 -25.33 1.00
C ILE A 117 14.83 -24.89 1.84
N ALA A 118 14.97 -23.85 2.67
CA ALA A 118 13.87 -23.32 3.46
C ALA A 118 12.78 -22.66 2.59
N GLU A 119 13.14 -21.95 1.51
CA GLU A 119 12.18 -21.38 0.56
C GLU A 119 11.48 -22.45 -0.29
N ALA A 120 12.20 -23.50 -0.68
CA ALA A 120 11.63 -24.64 -1.39
C ALA A 120 10.68 -25.47 -0.50
N SER A 121 10.94 -25.56 0.80
CA SER A 121 10.08 -26.26 1.77
C SER A 121 8.77 -25.52 2.07
N ASN A 122 8.63 -24.25 1.64
CA ASN A 122 7.39 -23.48 1.75
C ASN A 122 6.35 -23.81 0.66
N LEU A 123 6.73 -24.61 -0.37
CA LEU A 123 5.83 -25.11 -1.41
C LEU A 123 5.37 -26.52 -1.05
N ALA A 124 4.07 -26.73 -0.98
CA ALA A 124 3.50 -28.07 -0.85
C ALA A 124 3.28 -28.71 -2.24
N GLU A 125 3.44 -30.03 -2.32
CA GLU A 125 3.09 -30.78 -3.54
C GLU A 125 1.62 -30.52 -3.89
N GLY A 126 1.36 -30.15 -5.14
CA GLY A 126 0.04 -29.75 -5.61
C GLY A 126 -0.17 -28.23 -5.71
N ASP A 127 0.67 -27.41 -5.07
CA ASP A 127 0.58 -25.96 -5.15
C ASP A 127 0.73 -25.45 -6.59
N LEU A 128 -0.10 -24.47 -6.95
CA LEU A 128 0.07 -23.73 -8.20
C LEU A 128 1.16 -22.68 -8.02
N VAL A 129 2.10 -22.64 -8.95
CA VAL A 129 3.20 -21.67 -8.99
C VAL A 129 3.28 -20.99 -10.35
N VAL A 130 3.71 -19.75 -10.36
CA VAL A 130 3.94 -18.98 -11.59
C VAL A 130 5.44 -18.89 -11.83
N HIS A 131 5.90 -19.47 -12.93
CA HIS A 131 7.25 -19.20 -13.42
C HIS A 131 7.24 -17.91 -14.26
N VAL A 132 8.23 -17.04 -14.06
CA VAL A 132 8.30 -15.73 -14.72
C VAL A 132 8.20 -15.86 -16.25
N ASP A 133 8.80 -16.88 -16.86
CA ASP A 133 8.85 -17.06 -18.32
C ASP A 133 7.85 -18.07 -18.86
N HIS A 134 7.42 -19.03 -18.04
CA HIS A 134 6.62 -20.19 -18.51
C HIS A 134 5.18 -20.18 -18.01
N GLY A 135 4.80 -19.29 -17.09
CA GLY A 135 3.43 -19.14 -16.58
C GLY A 135 3.08 -20.12 -15.47
N VAL A 136 1.81 -20.46 -15.37
CA VAL A 136 1.24 -21.24 -14.27
C VAL A 136 1.53 -22.71 -14.45
N GLY A 137 2.24 -23.29 -13.49
CA GLY A 137 2.50 -24.72 -13.35
C GLY A 137 2.09 -25.23 -11.98
N ARG A 138 2.07 -26.56 -11.81
CA ARG A 138 1.82 -27.22 -10.51
C ARG A 138 3.13 -27.77 -9.97
N PHE A 139 3.45 -27.50 -8.73
CA PHE A 139 4.60 -28.07 -8.06
C PHE A 139 4.36 -29.54 -7.71
N GLU A 140 5.25 -30.45 -8.16
CA GLU A 140 5.17 -31.91 -7.94
C GLU A 140 6.24 -32.43 -6.96
N GLY A 141 7.05 -31.55 -6.36
CA GLY A 141 8.07 -31.93 -5.39
C GLY A 141 9.50 -31.58 -5.82
N LEU A 142 10.45 -31.93 -4.97
CA LEU A 142 11.89 -31.79 -5.22
C LEU A 142 12.44 -33.07 -5.80
N VAL A 143 13.27 -32.97 -6.83
CA VAL A 143 13.94 -34.11 -7.47
C VAL A 143 15.38 -33.76 -7.78
N THR A 144 16.28 -34.72 -7.58
CA THR A 144 17.68 -34.57 -8.01
C THR A 144 17.82 -35.09 -9.43
N ILE A 145 18.28 -34.26 -10.36
CA ILE A 145 18.57 -34.64 -11.73
C ILE A 145 20.06 -34.52 -12.01
N VAL A 146 20.61 -35.45 -12.80
CA VAL A 146 22.01 -35.39 -13.25
C VAL A 146 22.06 -34.64 -14.58
N ALA A 147 22.65 -33.45 -14.57
CA ALA A 147 22.84 -32.62 -15.76
C ALA A 147 24.33 -32.26 -15.88
N GLY A 148 24.90 -32.48 -17.07
CA GLY A 148 26.32 -32.19 -17.30
C GLY A 148 27.30 -33.01 -16.43
N GLY A 149 26.86 -34.16 -15.90
CA GLY A 149 27.68 -35.05 -15.06
C GLY A 149 27.68 -34.69 -13.56
N ALA A 150 26.93 -33.67 -13.15
CA ALA A 150 26.75 -33.28 -11.73
C ALA A 150 25.29 -33.40 -11.29
N PRO A 151 25.01 -33.81 -10.02
CA PRO A 151 23.68 -33.84 -9.47
C PRO A 151 23.22 -32.41 -9.16
N HIS A 152 21.97 -32.06 -9.53
CA HIS A 152 21.31 -30.78 -9.25
C HIS A 152 19.95 -31.03 -8.61
N ASP A 153 19.67 -30.38 -7.49
CA ASP A 153 18.37 -30.40 -6.87
C ASP A 153 17.45 -29.39 -7.59
N CYS A 154 16.33 -29.92 -8.10
CA CYS A 154 15.39 -29.15 -8.90
C CYS A 154 13.96 -29.24 -8.35
N LEU A 155 13.22 -28.14 -8.45
CA LEU A 155 11.77 -28.13 -8.28
C LEU A 155 11.14 -28.69 -9.57
N LYS A 156 10.34 -29.72 -9.44
CA LYS A 156 9.60 -30.34 -10.55
C LYS A 156 8.24 -29.67 -10.67
N LEU A 157 7.97 -29.08 -11.83
CA LEU A 157 6.72 -28.40 -12.14
C LEU A 157 6.01 -29.12 -13.29
N ALA A 158 4.72 -29.42 -13.11
CA ALA A 158 3.86 -29.93 -14.17
C ALA A 158 3.09 -28.79 -14.85
N TYR A 159 3.00 -28.85 -16.16
CA TYR A 159 2.28 -27.93 -17.03
C TYR A 159 1.15 -28.64 -17.78
N ALA A 160 0.37 -27.92 -18.59
CA ALA A 160 -0.61 -28.53 -19.48
C ALA A 160 0.05 -29.54 -20.43
N ASP A 161 -0.76 -30.44 -20.98
CA ASP A 161 -0.32 -31.50 -21.90
C ASP A 161 0.74 -32.49 -21.28
N ASN A 162 0.80 -32.56 -19.94
CA ASN A 162 1.74 -33.39 -19.18
C ASN A 162 3.23 -33.01 -19.35
N ASP A 163 3.47 -31.76 -19.79
CA ASP A 163 4.83 -31.22 -19.89
C ASP A 163 5.41 -30.97 -18.48
N ARG A 164 6.72 -31.11 -18.36
CA ARG A 164 7.44 -30.96 -17.09
C ARG A 164 8.61 -29.98 -17.23
N LEU A 165 8.72 -29.07 -16.24
CA LEU A 165 9.86 -28.16 -16.13
C LEU A 165 10.63 -28.46 -14.83
N PHE A 166 11.93 -28.54 -14.93
CA PHE A 166 12.80 -28.70 -13.78
C PHE A 166 13.55 -27.41 -13.55
N VAL A 167 13.26 -26.76 -12.42
CA VAL A 167 13.86 -25.46 -12.04
C VAL A 167 14.90 -25.72 -10.96
N PRO A 168 16.18 -25.43 -11.19
CA PRO A 168 17.20 -25.57 -10.15
C PRO A 168 16.81 -24.77 -8.90
N VAL A 169 17.08 -25.32 -7.71
CA VAL A 169 16.71 -24.68 -6.43
C VAL A 169 17.32 -23.27 -6.30
N GLU A 170 18.49 -23.04 -6.92
CA GLU A 170 19.13 -21.72 -6.95
C GLU A 170 18.32 -20.66 -7.71
N ASN A 171 17.38 -21.07 -8.54
CA ASN A 171 16.51 -20.21 -9.35
C ASN A 171 15.08 -20.13 -8.80
N ILE A 172 14.86 -20.45 -7.53
CA ILE A 172 13.54 -20.40 -6.89
C ILE A 172 12.92 -19.00 -6.92
N ASP A 173 13.74 -17.95 -6.99
CA ASP A 173 13.34 -16.55 -7.17
C ASP A 173 12.58 -16.28 -8.48
N MET A 174 12.66 -17.20 -9.46
CA MET A 174 11.85 -17.15 -10.69
C MET A 174 10.43 -17.69 -10.50
N LEU A 175 10.13 -18.26 -9.33
CA LEU A 175 8.82 -18.81 -8.99
C LEU A 175 8.11 -17.92 -7.98
N SER A 176 6.80 -17.79 -8.14
CA SER A 176 5.92 -17.19 -7.14
C SER A 176 4.67 -18.05 -6.96
N ARG A 177 4.16 -18.14 -5.75
CA ARG A 177 2.93 -18.89 -5.46
C ARG A 177 1.74 -18.26 -6.17
N TYR A 178 0.87 -19.06 -6.78
CA TYR A 178 -0.32 -18.61 -7.50
C TYR A 178 -1.58 -18.88 -6.70
N GLY A 179 -2.20 -17.83 -6.18
CA GLY A 179 -3.54 -17.85 -5.62
C GLY A 179 -3.78 -18.74 -4.41
N SER A 180 -5.02 -18.75 -3.95
CA SER A 180 -5.58 -19.71 -2.99
C SER A 180 -6.18 -20.92 -3.74
N GLU A 181 -6.24 -22.07 -3.09
CA GLU A 181 -6.67 -23.39 -3.60
C GLU A 181 -8.04 -23.43 -4.31
N GLU A 182 -8.85 -22.38 -4.25
CA GLU A 182 -10.23 -22.34 -4.79
C GLU A 182 -10.35 -21.88 -6.25
N GLY A 183 -9.30 -21.35 -6.85
CA GLY A 183 -9.26 -21.06 -8.28
C GLY A 183 -8.62 -22.22 -9.03
N GLY A 184 -9.40 -23.16 -9.57
CA GLY A 184 -8.94 -24.16 -10.51
C GLY A 184 -8.28 -23.52 -11.73
N GLY A 185 -7.09 -22.93 -11.53
CA GLY A 185 -6.29 -22.27 -12.56
C GLY A 185 -5.88 -23.31 -13.59
N ALA A 186 -6.30 -23.13 -14.82
CA ALA A 186 -5.81 -23.95 -15.92
C ALA A 186 -4.29 -23.79 -16.00
N LEU A 187 -3.58 -24.92 -16.01
CA LEU A 187 -2.13 -24.94 -16.21
C LEU A 187 -1.79 -24.35 -17.58
N ASP A 188 -0.73 -23.60 -17.65
CA ASP A 188 -0.23 -23.09 -18.92
C ASP A 188 0.48 -24.20 -19.71
N LYS A 189 0.56 -24.03 -21.03
CA LYS A 189 1.33 -24.90 -21.89
C LYS A 189 2.79 -24.44 -21.93
N LEU A 190 3.72 -25.35 -21.66
CA LEU A 190 5.15 -25.05 -21.69
C LEU A 190 5.58 -24.66 -23.13
N GLY A 191 6.29 -23.54 -23.27
CA GLY A 191 6.68 -23.00 -24.58
C GLY A 191 5.52 -22.36 -25.38
N GLY A 192 4.30 -22.32 -24.83
CA GLY A 192 3.16 -21.70 -25.48
C GLY A 192 3.23 -20.17 -25.47
N VAL A 193 2.71 -19.55 -26.51
CA VAL A 193 2.65 -18.07 -26.64
C VAL A 193 1.63 -17.43 -25.69
N GLY A 194 0.71 -18.20 -25.11
CA GLY A 194 -0.40 -17.69 -24.29
C GLY A 194 0.06 -16.89 -23.07
N TRP A 195 1.06 -17.37 -22.34
CA TRP A 195 1.64 -16.67 -21.20
C TRP A 195 2.32 -15.37 -21.61
N GLN A 196 3.15 -15.41 -22.64
CA GLN A 196 3.84 -14.22 -23.13
C GLN A 196 2.87 -13.16 -23.65
N GLN A 197 1.79 -13.58 -24.32
CA GLN A 197 0.72 -12.67 -24.77
C GLN A 197 -0.01 -12.04 -23.58
N ARG A 198 -0.34 -12.81 -22.53
CA ARG A 198 -0.94 -12.25 -21.30
C ARG A 198 0.00 -11.27 -20.63
N LYS A 199 1.28 -11.64 -20.44
CA LYS A 199 2.31 -10.77 -19.87
C LYS A 199 2.48 -9.47 -20.67
N ALA A 200 2.54 -9.55 -22.01
CA ALA A 200 2.62 -8.39 -22.87
C ALA A 200 1.37 -7.50 -22.77
N ARG A 201 0.17 -8.09 -22.72
CA ARG A 201 -1.10 -7.36 -22.58
C ARG A 201 -1.14 -6.62 -21.23
N VAL A 202 -0.76 -7.29 -20.14
CA VAL A 202 -0.70 -6.67 -18.81
C VAL A 202 0.33 -5.54 -18.78
N LYS A 203 1.53 -5.77 -19.34
CA LYS A 203 2.59 -4.74 -19.44
C LYS A 203 2.14 -3.52 -20.24
N LYS A 204 1.47 -3.74 -21.37
CA LYS A 204 0.89 -2.66 -22.19
C LYS A 204 -0.16 -1.88 -21.38
N ARG A 205 -1.06 -2.57 -20.70
CA ARG A 205 -2.10 -1.93 -19.87
C ARG A 205 -1.52 -1.12 -18.71
N ILE A 206 -0.46 -1.62 -18.06
CA ILE A 206 0.26 -0.87 -17.02
C ILE A 206 0.90 0.38 -17.61
N ALA A 207 1.53 0.30 -18.78
CA ALA A 207 2.13 1.46 -19.45
C ALA A 207 1.07 2.51 -19.84
N GLU A 208 -0.10 2.08 -20.33
CA GLU A 208 -1.22 2.98 -20.65
C GLU A 208 -1.73 3.70 -19.38
N ILE A 209 -1.91 2.97 -18.27
CA ILE A 209 -2.32 3.54 -16.98
C ILE A 209 -1.26 4.53 -16.46
N ALA A 210 0.02 4.18 -16.53
CA ALA A 210 1.11 5.07 -16.10
C ALA A 210 1.14 6.36 -16.91
N THR A 211 1.00 6.27 -18.24
CA THR A 211 0.96 7.43 -19.14
C THR A 211 -0.23 8.35 -18.80
N GLU A 212 -1.40 7.78 -18.51
CA GLU A 212 -2.58 8.55 -18.13
C GLU A 212 -2.39 9.25 -16.78
N LEU A 213 -1.81 8.56 -15.79
CA LEU A 213 -1.52 9.14 -14.47
C LEU A 213 -0.54 10.32 -14.58
N VAL A 214 0.53 10.16 -15.36
CA VAL A 214 1.50 11.24 -15.61
C VAL A 214 0.82 12.43 -16.31
N ARG A 215 -0.06 12.17 -17.29
CA ARG A 215 -0.83 13.22 -17.97
C ARG A 215 -1.73 14.00 -17.00
N ILE A 216 -2.45 13.31 -16.14
CA ILE A 216 -3.32 13.94 -15.12
C ILE A 216 -2.48 14.77 -14.15
N ALA A 217 -1.35 14.23 -13.68
CA ALA A 217 -0.44 14.94 -12.79
C ALA A 217 0.15 16.21 -13.46
N ALA A 218 0.52 16.13 -14.74
CA ALA A 218 1.02 17.28 -15.49
C ALA A 218 -0.07 18.34 -15.69
N GLN A 219 -1.29 17.94 -16.05
CA GLN A 219 -2.43 18.85 -16.20
C GLN A 219 -2.73 19.59 -14.89
N ARG A 220 -2.68 18.89 -13.78
CA ARG A 220 -2.90 19.47 -12.44
C ARG A 220 -1.83 20.49 -12.07
N LYS A 221 -0.55 20.20 -12.36
CA LYS A 221 0.55 21.15 -12.12
C LYS A 221 0.44 22.44 -12.92
N LEU A 222 -0.21 22.40 -14.07
CA LEU A 222 -0.42 23.57 -14.94
C LEU A 222 -1.67 24.39 -14.55
N ARG A 223 -2.54 23.85 -13.70
CA ARG A 223 -3.76 24.56 -13.28
C ARG A 223 -3.49 25.41 -12.06
N GLN A 224 -4.07 26.58 -12.08
CA GLN A 224 -4.24 27.42 -10.89
C GLN A 224 -5.57 27.04 -10.25
N GLY A 225 -5.55 26.67 -8.98
CA GLY A 225 -6.71 26.50 -8.12
C GLY A 225 -6.83 27.66 -7.17
N GLU A 226 -7.90 27.70 -6.39
CA GLU A 226 -8.07 28.65 -5.33
C GLU A 226 -7.26 28.22 -4.10
N ALA A 227 -6.52 29.13 -3.50
CA ALA A 227 -5.79 28.85 -2.26
C ALA A 227 -6.76 28.90 -1.08
N MET A 228 -6.75 27.86 -0.25
CA MET A 228 -7.62 27.74 0.91
C MET A 228 -6.76 27.78 2.18
N ASP A 229 -6.74 28.91 2.84
CA ASP A 229 -6.00 29.10 4.09
C ASP A 229 -6.90 28.86 5.31
N PRO A 230 -6.39 28.26 6.38
CA PRO A 230 -7.15 28.09 7.61
C PRO A 230 -7.48 29.45 8.25
N PRO A 231 -8.74 29.71 8.61
CA PRO A 231 -9.10 30.97 9.27
C PRO A 231 -8.47 31.06 10.65
N GLU A 232 -7.74 32.14 10.90
CA GLU A 232 -7.08 32.39 12.18
C GLU A 232 -8.06 32.31 13.36
N GLY A 233 -7.64 31.70 14.47
CA GLY A 233 -8.43 31.55 15.70
C GLY A 233 -9.44 30.41 15.64
N LEU A 234 -10.35 30.37 14.65
CA LEU A 234 -11.36 29.32 14.53
C LEU A 234 -10.74 27.95 14.26
N PHE A 235 -9.67 27.91 13.47
CA PHE A 235 -8.95 26.66 13.21
C PHE A 235 -8.27 26.14 14.48
N ALA A 236 -7.65 27.01 15.28
CA ALA A 236 -7.06 26.63 16.56
C ALA A 236 -8.10 26.07 17.53
N GLU A 237 -9.29 26.69 17.60
CA GLU A 237 -10.42 26.20 18.40
C GLU A 237 -10.88 24.80 17.89
N PHE A 238 -11.00 24.64 16.59
CA PHE A 238 -11.36 23.35 15.98
C PHE A 238 -10.34 22.27 16.32
N CYS A 239 -9.03 22.57 16.25
CA CYS A 239 -7.96 21.66 16.63
C CYS A 239 -8.02 21.28 18.11
N ALA A 240 -8.28 22.25 19.00
CA ALA A 240 -8.38 22.02 20.44
C ALA A 240 -9.55 21.08 20.85
N ARG A 241 -10.56 20.94 19.99
CA ARG A 241 -11.65 19.96 20.20
C ARG A 241 -11.23 18.50 19.96
N PHE A 242 -10.03 18.26 19.42
CA PHE A 242 -9.52 16.90 19.28
C PHE A 242 -9.02 16.38 20.62
N PRO A 243 -9.59 15.28 21.16
CA PRO A 243 -9.37 14.89 22.56
C PRO A 243 -8.08 14.08 22.78
N TYR A 244 -7.26 13.88 21.73
CA TYR A 244 -6.07 13.05 21.79
C TYR A 244 -4.81 13.86 21.45
N PRO A 245 -3.65 13.55 22.06
CA PRO A 245 -2.38 14.11 21.64
C PRO A 245 -2.05 13.58 20.23
N GLU A 246 -1.66 14.49 19.35
CA GLU A 246 -1.24 14.14 17.99
C GLU A 246 0.13 13.49 18.01
N THR A 247 0.34 12.47 17.16
CA THR A 247 1.67 11.96 16.88
C THR A 247 2.38 12.88 15.88
N GLU A 248 3.72 12.83 15.86
CA GLU A 248 4.52 13.62 14.90
C GLU A 248 4.12 13.33 13.44
N ASP A 249 3.81 12.08 13.12
CA ASP A 249 3.38 11.69 11.77
C ASP A 249 1.99 12.25 11.44
N GLN A 250 1.07 12.28 12.42
CA GLN A 250 -0.25 12.91 12.23
C GLN A 250 -0.11 14.42 12.01
N ALA A 251 0.68 15.10 12.85
CA ALA A 251 0.92 16.54 12.72
C ALA A 251 1.51 16.86 11.34
N ARG A 252 2.51 16.11 10.90
CA ARG A 252 3.12 16.26 9.57
C ARG A 252 2.12 16.01 8.44
N ALA A 253 1.30 14.95 8.52
CA ALA A 253 0.30 14.65 7.49
C ALA A 253 -0.79 15.74 7.41
N ILE A 254 -1.15 16.36 8.54
CA ILE A 254 -2.06 17.51 8.60
C ILE A 254 -1.41 18.74 7.94
N GLU A 255 -0.19 19.06 8.32
CA GLU A 255 0.57 20.19 7.76
C GLU A 255 0.75 20.06 6.24
N ASP A 256 1.12 18.86 5.77
CA ASP A 256 1.21 18.54 4.35
C ASP A 256 -0.12 18.81 3.61
N ALA A 257 -1.24 18.32 4.15
CA ALA A 257 -2.56 18.51 3.53
C ALA A 257 -3.00 19.97 3.51
N LEU A 258 -2.73 20.72 4.57
CA LEU A 258 -3.04 22.16 4.66
C LEU A 258 -2.15 22.97 3.72
N SER A 259 -0.87 22.65 3.64
CA SER A 259 0.05 23.28 2.70
C SER A 259 -0.36 23.06 1.23
N ASP A 260 -0.86 21.86 0.90
CA ASP A 260 -1.40 21.59 -0.42
C ASP A 260 -2.66 22.41 -0.72
N LEU A 261 -3.59 22.56 0.25
CA LEU A 261 -4.78 23.40 0.10
C LEU A 261 -4.44 24.87 -0.12
N ALA A 262 -3.42 25.37 0.60
CA ALA A 262 -2.95 26.76 0.49
C ALA A 262 -2.09 27.01 -0.76
N SER A 263 -1.64 25.98 -1.47
CA SER A 263 -0.70 26.09 -2.59
C SER A 263 -1.27 26.76 -3.86
N GLY A 264 -2.59 26.96 -3.92
CA GLY A 264 -3.27 27.44 -5.14
C GLY A 264 -3.21 26.44 -6.30
N ARG A 265 -3.04 25.16 -6.02
CA ARG A 265 -3.06 24.06 -7.02
C ARG A 265 -3.94 22.93 -6.52
N PRO A 266 -4.69 22.24 -7.40
CA PRO A 266 -5.50 21.10 -6.97
C PRO A 266 -4.64 20.03 -6.31
N MET A 267 -4.91 19.72 -5.03
CA MET A 267 -4.25 18.64 -4.27
C MET A 267 -4.64 17.27 -4.81
N ASP A 268 -3.73 16.30 -4.82
CA ASP A 268 -4.02 14.85 -4.88
C ASP A 268 -3.08 14.12 -3.93
N ARG A 269 -3.47 14.15 -2.68
CA ARG A 269 -2.66 13.55 -1.60
C ARG A 269 -3.25 12.23 -1.16
N LEU A 270 -2.35 11.26 -0.95
CA LEU A 270 -2.66 9.96 -0.38
C LEU A 270 -2.13 9.91 1.05
N VAL A 271 -3.02 9.79 2.02
CA VAL A 271 -2.67 9.55 3.42
C VAL A 271 -2.75 8.07 3.72
N CYS A 272 -1.59 7.46 3.95
CA CYS A 272 -1.44 6.06 4.30
C CYS A 272 -1.21 5.92 5.80
N GLY A 273 -1.88 4.98 6.44
CA GLY A 273 -1.65 4.68 7.84
C GLY A 273 -2.52 3.51 8.26
N ASP A 274 -2.08 2.76 9.24
CA ASP A 274 -2.83 1.60 9.74
C ASP A 274 -4.20 2.01 10.28
N VAL A 275 -5.07 1.03 10.48
CA VAL A 275 -6.42 1.25 11.03
C VAL A 275 -6.30 1.88 12.42
N GLY A 276 -7.02 2.99 12.64
CA GLY A 276 -7.01 3.69 13.94
C GLY A 276 -5.79 4.60 14.17
N PHE A 277 -4.98 4.89 13.15
CA PHE A 277 -3.85 5.84 13.25
C PHE A 277 -4.25 7.30 13.03
N GLY A 278 -5.55 7.61 13.04
CA GLY A 278 -6.05 9.00 13.01
C GLY A 278 -6.11 9.65 11.62
N LYS A 279 -6.11 8.86 10.53
CA LYS A 279 -6.29 9.39 9.16
C LYS A 279 -7.52 10.30 9.02
N THR A 280 -8.60 9.95 9.71
CA THR A 280 -9.86 10.73 9.69
C THR A 280 -9.68 12.13 10.25
N GLU A 281 -8.77 12.36 11.22
CA GLU A 281 -8.51 13.71 11.74
C GLU A 281 -7.86 14.61 10.68
N VAL A 282 -6.97 14.07 9.85
CA VAL A 282 -6.40 14.80 8.70
C VAL A 282 -7.52 15.25 7.76
N ALA A 283 -8.46 14.34 7.46
CA ALA A 283 -9.61 14.64 6.61
C ALA A 283 -10.55 15.70 7.21
N LEU A 284 -10.83 15.61 8.52
CA LEU A 284 -11.68 16.58 9.23
C LEU A 284 -11.07 17.98 9.20
N ARG A 285 -9.75 18.12 9.38
CA ARG A 285 -9.09 19.43 9.32
C ARG A 285 -9.05 20.00 7.90
N ALA A 286 -8.78 19.17 6.91
CA ALA A 286 -8.86 19.58 5.51
C ALA A 286 -10.28 20.01 5.12
N ALA A 287 -11.31 19.26 5.57
CA ALA A 287 -12.71 19.59 5.36
C ALA A 287 -13.11 20.92 6.04
N PHE A 288 -12.59 21.16 7.25
CA PHE A 288 -12.82 22.41 7.95
C PHE A 288 -12.30 23.60 7.13
N VAL A 289 -11.07 23.53 6.67
CA VAL A 289 -10.46 24.63 5.90
C VAL A 289 -11.23 24.89 4.61
N ALA A 290 -11.54 23.84 3.85
CA ALA A 290 -12.28 23.99 2.59
C ALA A 290 -13.70 24.54 2.80
N ALA A 291 -14.43 24.03 3.79
CA ALA A 291 -15.80 24.50 4.09
C ALA A 291 -15.82 25.94 4.62
N MET A 292 -14.86 26.32 5.46
CA MET A 292 -14.74 27.69 5.96
C MET A 292 -14.28 28.69 4.89
N ALA A 293 -13.57 28.22 3.85
CA ALA A 293 -13.27 29.00 2.66
C ALA A 293 -14.49 29.19 1.72
N GLY A 294 -15.64 28.57 2.05
CA GLY A 294 -16.89 28.71 1.29
C GLY A 294 -17.11 27.63 0.22
N HIS A 295 -16.22 26.63 0.13
CA HIS A 295 -16.32 25.55 -0.83
C HIS A 295 -17.06 24.33 -0.27
N GLN A 296 -17.73 23.59 -1.14
CA GLN A 296 -18.38 22.34 -0.77
C GLN A 296 -17.35 21.21 -0.62
N VAL A 297 -17.60 20.35 0.38
CA VAL A 297 -16.79 19.18 0.67
C VAL A 297 -17.62 17.91 0.46
N ALA A 298 -17.08 16.93 -0.23
CA ALA A 298 -17.67 15.60 -0.36
C ALA A 298 -16.76 14.55 0.28
N ASP A 299 -17.29 13.80 1.26
CA ASP A 299 -16.64 12.65 1.89
C ASP A 299 -17.27 11.36 1.39
N VAL A 300 -16.50 10.56 0.66
CA VAL A 300 -16.96 9.38 -0.04
C VAL A 300 -16.35 8.13 0.55
N VAL A 301 -17.19 7.25 1.05
CA VAL A 301 -16.80 6.01 1.70
C VAL A 301 -17.43 4.78 1.01
N PRO A 302 -16.85 3.58 1.15
CA PRO A 302 -17.30 2.40 0.41
C PRO A 302 -18.66 1.84 0.86
N THR A 303 -19.04 2.00 2.12
CA THR A 303 -20.23 1.36 2.68
C THR A 303 -21.19 2.35 3.37
N THR A 304 -22.46 1.99 3.45
CA THR A 304 -23.50 2.78 4.12
C THR A 304 -23.23 2.97 5.62
N LEU A 305 -22.69 1.94 6.24
CA LEU A 305 -22.33 1.97 7.67
C LEU A 305 -21.20 2.95 7.95
N LEU A 306 -20.16 2.97 7.11
CA LEU A 306 -19.11 3.97 7.19
C LEU A 306 -19.64 5.37 6.93
N ALA A 307 -20.54 5.54 5.95
CA ALA A 307 -21.15 6.84 5.70
C ALA A 307 -21.89 7.36 6.93
N ARG A 308 -22.64 6.50 7.65
CA ARG A 308 -23.32 6.86 8.90
C ARG A 308 -22.33 7.24 10.00
N GLN A 309 -21.23 6.47 10.14
CA GLN A 309 -20.19 6.73 11.12
C GLN A 309 -19.45 8.05 10.84
N HIS A 310 -19.03 8.27 9.59
CA HIS A 310 -18.38 9.51 9.18
C HIS A 310 -19.32 10.70 9.37
N PHE A 311 -20.59 10.59 8.94
CA PHE A 311 -21.59 11.62 9.13
C PHE A 311 -21.74 12.01 10.62
N ARG A 312 -21.79 11.01 11.50
CA ARG A 312 -21.84 11.26 12.94
C ARG A 312 -20.58 11.99 13.44
N ASN A 313 -19.40 11.50 13.03
CA ASN A 313 -18.13 12.10 13.42
C ASN A 313 -18.01 13.55 12.93
N PHE A 314 -18.39 13.81 11.67
CA PHE A 314 -18.42 15.17 11.12
C PHE A 314 -19.42 16.04 11.88
N THR A 315 -20.64 15.56 12.14
CA THR A 315 -21.67 16.31 12.87
C THR A 315 -21.21 16.66 14.28
N GLU A 316 -20.60 15.72 15.00
CA GLU A 316 -20.09 15.97 16.35
C GLU A 316 -18.93 16.97 16.36
N ARG A 317 -18.00 16.82 15.43
CA ARG A 317 -16.77 17.59 15.36
C ARG A 317 -17.01 19.04 14.92
N PHE A 318 -17.99 19.24 14.03
CA PHE A 318 -18.37 20.54 13.48
C PHE A 318 -19.53 21.23 14.25
N ARG A 319 -19.95 20.64 15.36
CA ARG A 319 -21.05 21.22 16.18
C ARG A 319 -20.75 22.66 16.59
N GLY A 320 -21.73 23.55 16.38
CA GLY A 320 -21.61 24.96 16.71
C GLY A 320 -20.92 25.83 15.67
N LEU A 321 -20.48 25.23 14.54
CA LEU A 321 -20.01 26.00 13.39
C LEU A 321 -21.18 26.28 12.43
N PRO A 322 -21.15 27.38 11.68
CA PRO A 322 -22.22 27.79 10.75
C PRO A 322 -22.17 26.96 9.44
N LEU A 323 -22.02 25.63 9.54
CA LEU A 323 -21.87 24.72 8.41
C LEU A 323 -23.00 23.68 8.41
N ARG A 324 -23.54 23.40 7.24
CA ARG A 324 -24.59 22.41 7.02
C ARG A 324 -23.99 21.11 6.50
N ILE A 325 -24.16 20.05 7.28
CA ILE A 325 -23.67 18.71 6.94
C ILE A 325 -24.87 17.84 6.60
N ALA A 326 -24.79 17.11 5.49
CA ALA A 326 -25.83 16.20 5.03
C ALA A 326 -25.27 14.81 4.74
N GLN A 327 -26.13 13.80 4.84
CA GLN A 327 -25.79 12.42 4.49
C GLN A 327 -26.49 11.99 3.21
N LEU A 328 -25.76 11.26 2.35
CA LEU A 328 -26.29 10.61 1.15
C LEU A 328 -25.90 9.13 1.13
N SER A 329 -26.84 8.29 1.53
CA SER A 329 -26.67 6.84 1.49
C SER A 329 -28.03 6.17 1.25
N ARG A 330 -28.05 4.87 1.03
CA ARG A 330 -29.29 4.11 0.86
C ARG A 330 -30.21 4.11 2.08
N LEU A 331 -29.70 4.53 3.23
CA LEU A 331 -30.44 4.63 4.49
C LEU A 331 -31.25 5.91 4.60
N VAL A 332 -30.86 6.91 3.83
CA VAL A 332 -31.58 8.20 3.81
C VAL A 332 -32.81 8.04 2.93
N GLY A 333 -33.97 8.46 3.43
CA GLY A 333 -35.23 8.39 2.72
C GLY A 333 -35.19 9.09 1.36
N ALA A 334 -35.96 8.61 0.38
CA ALA A 334 -35.95 9.15 -0.98
C ALA A 334 -36.26 10.65 -1.05
N LYS A 335 -37.16 11.13 -0.20
CA LYS A 335 -37.53 12.56 -0.11
C LYS A 335 -36.35 13.41 0.38
N GLU A 336 -35.70 12.98 1.44
CA GLU A 336 -34.54 13.66 2.01
C GLU A 336 -33.33 13.62 1.04
N THR A 337 -33.09 12.47 0.39
CA THR A 337 -32.09 12.33 -0.67
C THR A 337 -32.30 13.35 -1.78
N THR A 338 -33.55 13.54 -2.23
CA THR A 338 -33.89 14.50 -3.29
C THR A 338 -33.68 15.94 -2.82
N GLN A 339 -34.07 16.25 -1.59
CA GLN A 339 -33.85 17.57 -0.99
C GLN A 339 -32.37 17.89 -0.84
N THR A 340 -31.57 16.92 -0.35
CA THR A 340 -30.11 17.09 -0.19
C THR A 340 -29.43 17.31 -1.54
N ARG A 341 -29.82 16.57 -2.58
CA ARG A 341 -29.28 16.78 -3.94
C ARG A 341 -29.57 18.18 -4.48
N LYS A 342 -30.79 18.65 -4.29
CA LYS A 342 -31.17 20.01 -4.68
C LYS A 342 -30.38 21.05 -3.91
N ALA A 343 -30.29 20.89 -2.59
CA ALA A 343 -29.55 21.80 -1.72
C ALA A 343 -28.03 21.83 -2.06
N LEU A 344 -27.43 20.70 -2.44
CA LEU A 344 -26.04 20.65 -2.94
C LEU A 344 -25.85 21.45 -4.23
N ALA A 345 -26.78 21.31 -5.19
CA ALA A 345 -26.73 22.05 -6.44
C ALA A 345 -26.93 23.58 -6.24
N GLU A 346 -27.66 24.00 -5.21
CA GLU A 346 -27.93 25.39 -4.85
C GLU A 346 -26.87 25.97 -3.90
N GLY A 347 -25.98 25.14 -3.31
CA GLY A 347 -24.97 25.57 -2.32
C GLY A 347 -25.53 25.69 -0.90
N GLY A 348 -26.66 25.03 -0.62
CA GLY A 348 -27.29 25.01 0.70
C GLY A 348 -26.76 23.92 1.64
N VAL A 349 -25.80 23.10 1.19
CA VAL A 349 -25.07 22.11 1.99
C VAL A 349 -23.58 22.32 1.76
N ASP A 350 -22.82 22.44 2.86
CA ASP A 350 -21.39 22.69 2.82
C ASP A 350 -20.58 21.38 2.80
N ILE A 351 -21.02 20.37 3.57
CA ILE A 351 -20.34 19.07 3.66
C ILE A 351 -21.36 17.97 3.39
N VAL A 352 -21.08 17.10 2.44
CA VAL A 352 -21.86 15.90 2.21
C VAL A 352 -21.03 14.65 2.47
N VAL A 353 -21.56 13.77 3.30
CA VAL A 353 -20.96 12.46 3.61
C VAL A 353 -21.82 11.37 3.00
N GLY A 354 -21.22 10.44 2.27
CA GLY A 354 -22.00 9.32 1.74
C GLY A 354 -21.21 8.29 0.98
N THR A 355 -21.95 7.40 0.30
CA THR A 355 -21.34 6.32 -0.46
C THR A 355 -20.91 6.79 -1.85
N THR A 356 -20.34 5.87 -2.62
CA THR A 356 -19.93 6.10 -4.01
C THR A 356 -21.04 6.65 -4.94
N SER A 357 -22.31 6.65 -4.50
CA SER A 357 -23.41 7.32 -5.21
C SER A 357 -23.21 8.82 -5.39
N ILE A 358 -22.42 9.46 -4.52
CA ILE A 358 -22.01 10.87 -4.64
C ILE A 358 -21.19 11.12 -5.92
N LEU A 359 -20.44 10.14 -6.38
CA LEU A 359 -19.65 10.21 -7.62
C LEU A 359 -20.48 9.99 -8.89
N SER A 360 -21.80 9.83 -8.79
CA SER A 360 -22.67 9.63 -9.96
C SER A 360 -22.71 10.89 -10.87
N LYS A 361 -22.88 10.69 -12.17
CA LYS A 361 -23.00 11.80 -13.14
C LYS A 361 -24.22 12.70 -12.87
N SER A 362 -25.24 12.17 -12.18
CA SER A 362 -26.45 12.90 -11.82
C SER A 362 -26.30 13.80 -10.59
N MET A 363 -25.13 13.74 -9.91
CA MET A 363 -24.84 14.58 -8.77
C MET A 363 -24.26 15.91 -9.25
N ALA A 364 -24.90 16.99 -8.87
CA ALA A 364 -24.43 18.36 -9.14
C ALA A 364 -24.02 19.02 -7.84
N PHE A 365 -22.87 19.69 -7.86
CA PHE A 365 -22.38 20.57 -6.82
C PHE A 365 -22.36 21.99 -7.35
N LYS A 366 -22.65 22.98 -6.51
CA LYS A 366 -22.51 24.38 -6.89
C LYS A 366 -21.02 24.75 -7.00
N ASP A 367 -20.22 24.34 -6.01
CA ASP A 367 -18.81 24.66 -5.93
C ASP A 367 -18.05 23.61 -5.06
N LEU A 368 -17.74 22.46 -5.67
CA LEU A 368 -17.00 21.41 -5.00
C LEU A 368 -15.51 21.74 -4.97
N GLY A 369 -14.98 22.08 -3.79
CA GLY A 369 -13.57 22.39 -3.58
C GLY A 369 -12.74 21.21 -3.08
N LEU A 370 -13.30 20.35 -2.23
CA LEU A 370 -12.58 19.20 -1.65
C LEU A 370 -13.38 17.91 -1.77
N LEU A 371 -12.70 16.87 -2.26
CA LEU A 371 -13.19 15.50 -2.30
C LEU A 371 -12.32 14.62 -1.40
N ILE A 372 -12.90 14.08 -0.34
CA ILE A 372 -12.28 13.10 0.53
C ILE A 372 -12.74 11.71 0.09
N VAL A 373 -11.81 10.78 -0.02
CA VAL A 373 -12.09 9.41 -0.47
C VAL A 373 -11.46 8.44 0.51
N ASP A 374 -12.27 7.64 1.17
CA ASP A 374 -11.77 6.58 2.05
C ASP A 374 -11.80 5.24 1.34
N GLU A 375 -10.68 4.48 1.44
CA GLU A 375 -10.53 3.12 0.91
C GLU A 375 -10.94 2.98 -0.58
N GLU A 376 -10.32 3.80 -1.47
CA GLU A 376 -10.66 3.84 -2.92
C GLU A 376 -10.52 2.49 -3.65
N GLN A 377 -9.78 1.52 -3.07
CA GLN A 377 -9.63 0.19 -3.66
C GLN A 377 -10.95 -0.59 -3.75
N HIS A 378 -11.91 -0.28 -2.89
CA HIS A 378 -13.25 -0.89 -2.90
C HIS A 378 -14.21 -0.29 -3.95
N PHE A 379 -13.76 0.74 -4.69
CA PHE A 379 -14.60 1.38 -5.71
C PHE A 379 -14.57 0.61 -7.02
N GLY A 380 -15.72 0.55 -7.68
CA GLY A 380 -15.85 -0.04 -9.00
C GLY A 380 -15.17 0.80 -10.11
N VAL A 381 -15.03 0.21 -11.29
CA VAL A 381 -14.31 0.82 -12.43
C VAL A 381 -14.91 2.18 -12.82
N GLY A 382 -16.24 2.28 -12.97
CA GLY A 382 -16.90 3.53 -13.35
C GLY A 382 -16.74 4.64 -12.33
N GLN A 383 -16.67 4.30 -11.05
CA GLN A 383 -16.44 5.24 -9.95
C GLN A 383 -15.00 5.75 -9.95
N LYS A 384 -14.03 4.87 -10.20
CA LYS A 384 -12.62 5.24 -10.36
C LYS A 384 -12.39 6.17 -11.55
N GLU A 385 -13.08 5.94 -12.68
CA GLU A 385 -13.03 6.83 -13.83
C GLU A 385 -13.60 8.22 -13.52
N ARG A 386 -14.72 8.29 -12.81
CA ARG A 386 -15.29 9.56 -12.37
C ARG A 386 -14.37 10.30 -11.40
N LEU A 387 -13.77 9.57 -10.48
CA LEU A 387 -12.78 10.13 -9.54
C LEU A 387 -11.59 10.75 -10.29
N LYS A 388 -11.06 10.07 -11.30
CA LYS A 388 -10.00 10.62 -12.17
C LYS A 388 -10.37 11.94 -12.81
N GLN A 389 -11.61 12.07 -13.33
CA GLN A 389 -12.09 13.31 -13.92
C GLN A 389 -12.16 14.47 -12.91
N LEU A 390 -12.58 14.20 -11.67
CA LEU A 390 -12.65 15.20 -10.61
C LEU A 390 -11.26 15.61 -10.12
N LYS A 391 -10.30 14.70 -10.07
CA LYS A 391 -8.90 14.97 -9.65
C LYS A 391 -8.21 16.10 -10.43
N ALA A 392 -8.66 16.40 -11.62
CA ALA A 392 -8.07 17.48 -12.42
C ALA A 392 -8.47 18.88 -11.97
N ASN A 393 -9.58 19.04 -11.23
CA ASN A 393 -10.19 20.35 -10.93
C ASN A 393 -10.47 20.60 -9.44
N VAL A 394 -10.49 19.57 -8.65
CA VAL A 394 -10.90 19.58 -7.24
C VAL A 394 -9.73 19.06 -6.40
N HIS A 395 -9.54 19.61 -5.20
CA HIS A 395 -8.62 19.02 -4.23
C HIS A 395 -9.11 17.62 -3.85
N VAL A 396 -8.22 16.63 -3.91
CA VAL A 396 -8.56 15.24 -3.55
C VAL A 396 -7.63 14.74 -2.48
N LEU A 397 -8.22 14.33 -1.36
CA LEU A 397 -7.55 13.69 -0.25
C LEU A 397 -8.02 12.24 -0.17
N THR A 398 -7.13 11.30 -0.39
CA THR A 398 -7.45 9.87 -0.30
C THR A 398 -6.86 9.28 0.96
N LEU A 399 -7.65 8.49 1.69
CA LEU A 399 -7.25 7.78 2.88
C LEU A 399 -7.16 6.29 2.58
N THR A 400 -6.14 5.59 3.07
CA THR A 400 -6.05 4.13 2.96
C THR A 400 -5.39 3.50 4.18
N ALA A 401 -5.90 2.33 4.58
CA ALA A 401 -5.29 1.49 5.60
C ALA A 401 -4.36 0.40 5.03
N THR A 402 -4.34 0.22 3.70
CA THR A 402 -3.44 -0.75 3.08
C THR A 402 -2.01 -0.23 3.03
N PRO A 403 -1.03 -0.95 3.59
CA PRO A 403 0.37 -0.55 3.50
C PRO A 403 0.82 -0.58 2.04
N ILE A 404 1.41 0.51 1.57
CA ILE A 404 2.00 0.57 0.24
C ILE A 404 3.45 0.07 0.32
N PRO A 405 3.84 -0.95 -0.44
CA PRO A 405 5.23 -1.40 -0.49
C PRO A 405 6.18 -0.24 -0.84
N ARG A 406 7.34 -0.20 -0.20
CA ARG A 406 8.33 0.89 -0.37
C ARG A 406 8.71 1.13 -1.83
N THR A 407 8.80 0.07 -2.63
CA THR A 407 9.06 0.14 -4.08
C THR A 407 7.93 0.85 -4.85
N LEU A 408 6.67 0.61 -4.49
CA LEU A 408 5.53 1.28 -5.10
C LEU A 408 5.43 2.73 -4.64
N GLN A 409 5.79 3.00 -3.38
CA GLN A 409 5.88 4.36 -2.85
C GLN A 409 6.90 5.21 -3.64
N MET A 410 8.10 4.66 -3.90
CA MET A 410 9.12 5.32 -4.73
C MET A 410 8.67 5.50 -6.19
N ALA A 411 7.94 4.53 -6.75
CA ALA A 411 7.42 4.63 -8.11
C ALA A 411 6.30 5.68 -8.25
N LEU A 412 5.53 5.95 -7.18
CA LEU A 412 4.49 6.96 -7.13
C LEU A 412 5.01 8.35 -6.75
N SER A 413 6.23 8.44 -6.20
CA SER A 413 6.82 9.72 -5.83
C SER A 413 7.00 10.61 -7.08
N GLY A 414 6.44 11.82 -7.00
CA GLY A 414 6.40 12.77 -8.12
C GLY A 414 5.18 12.66 -9.05
N VAL A 415 4.38 11.59 -8.94
CA VAL A 415 3.08 11.45 -9.64
C VAL A 415 1.93 11.79 -8.71
N ARG A 416 2.03 11.43 -7.43
CA ARG A 416 1.04 11.68 -6.38
C ARG A 416 1.74 12.01 -5.07
N ASP A 417 1.25 13.03 -4.37
CA ASP A 417 1.76 13.41 -3.06
C ASP A 417 1.29 12.41 -2.00
N MET A 418 2.18 12.08 -1.04
CA MET A 418 1.91 11.02 -0.07
C MET A 418 2.40 11.39 1.32
N SER A 419 1.54 11.19 2.32
CA SER A 419 1.88 11.28 3.74
C SER A 419 1.66 9.92 4.42
N ILE A 420 2.60 9.53 5.26
CA ILE A 420 2.55 8.23 5.94
C ILE A 420 2.45 8.47 7.44
N ILE A 421 1.42 7.88 8.05
CA ILE A 421 1.26 7.83 9.51
C ILE A 421 1.67 6.42 9.94
N ALA A 422 2.93 6.29 10.38
CA ALA A 422 3.52 5.02 10.81
C ALA A 422 3.42 4.81 12.32
N SER A 423 3.29 5.89 13.09
CA SER A 423 3.23 5.86 14.55
C SER A 423 1.79 5.67 15.05
N PRO A 424 1.52 4.67 15.90
CA PRO A 424 0.22 4.54 16.55
C PRO A 424 0.00 5.68 17.56
N PRO A 425 -1.26 6.08 17.84
CA PRO A 425 -1.57 7.00 18.94
C PRO A 425 -0.99 6.51 20.27
N VAL A 426 -0.53 7.44 21.11
CA VAL A 426 0.20 7.15 22.37
C VAL A 426 -0.60 6.24 23.32
N ASP A 427 -1.92 6.39 23.36
CA ASP A 427 -2.80 5.61 24.23
C ASP A 427 -3.19 4.23 23.66
N ARG A 428 -2.74 3.88 22.45
CA ARG A 428 -3.10 2.62 21.80
C ARG A 428 -2.22 1.48 22.27
N LEU A 429 -2.80 0.56 23.03
CA LEU A 429 -2.12 -0.67 23.43
C LEU A 429 -2.01 -1.65 22.25
N ALA A 430 -0.83 -2.25 22.08
CA ALA A 430 -0.61 -3.27 21.07
C ALA A 430 -1.57 -4.46 21.24
N VAL A 431 -2.17 -4.92 20.16
CA VAL A 431 -3.03 -6.11 20.15
C VAL A 431 -2.19 -7.35 20.37
N ARG A 432 -2.45 -8.07 21.46
CA ARG A 432 -1.80 -9.37 21.70
C ARG A 432 -2.35 -10.41 20.74
N THR A 433 -1.48 -10.93 19.89
CA THR A 433 -1.85 -11.89 18.85
C THR A 433 -1.31 -13.28 19.21
N PHE A 434 -2.21 -14.28 19.14
CA PHE A 434 -1.90 -15.68 19.37
C PHE A 434 -2.23 -16.45 18.10
N VAL A 435 -1.28 -17.25 17.60
CA VAL A 435 -1.49 -18.20 16.52
C VAL A 435 -1.45 -19.58 17.17
N MET A 436 -2.54 -20.34 17.07
CA MET A 436 -2.69 -21.57 17.83
C MET A 436 -3.64 -22.55 17.15
N PRO A 437 -3.49 -23.86 17.38
CA PRO A 437 -4.53 -24.83 17.04
C PRO A 437 -5.88 -24.44 17.66
N TYR A 438 -6.97 -24.75 16.96
CA TYR A 438 -8.31 -24.51 17.49
C TYR A 438 -8.52 -25.33 18.77
N ASP A 439 -8.69 -24.63 19.89
CA ASP A 439 -8.99 -25.20 21.21
C ASP A 439 -10.27 -24.56 21.74
N PRO A 440 -11.37 -25.35 21.91
CA PRO A 440 -12.63 -24.84 22.43
C PRO A 440 -12.51 -24.21 23.82
N VAL A 441 -11.64 -24.74 24.69
CA VAL A 441 -11.47 -24.22 26.06
C VAL A 441 -10.88 -22.81 26.01
N VAL A 442 -9.82 -22.61 25.22
CA VAL A 442 -9.16 -21.30 25.07
C VAL A 442 -10.11 -20.29 24.41
N VAL A 443 -10.88 -20.71 23.39
CA VAL A 443 -11.87 -19.85 22.73
C VAL A 443 -12.97 -19.43 23.71
N ARG A 444 -13.50 -20.36 24.49
CA ARG A 444 -14.49 -20.07 25.54
C ARG A 444 -13.94 -19.05 26.55
N GLU A 445 -12.73 -19.30 27.04
CA GLU A 445 -12.09 -18.43 28.02
C GLU A 445 -11.85 -17.02 27.48
N ALA A 446 -11.44 -16.90 26.21
CA ALA A 446 -11.24 -15.63 25.53
C ALA A 446 -12.56 -14.84 25.42
N ILE A 447 -13.64 -15.49 25.02
CA ILE A 447 -14.98 -14.90 24.90
C ILE A 447 -15.52 -14.47 26.26
N MET A 448 -15.49 -15.36 27.24
CA MET A 448 -16.02 -15.08 28.58
C MET A 448 -15.24 -13.97 29.30
N ARG A 449 -13.92 -13.92 29.12
CA ARG A 449 -13.08 -12.82 29.64
C ARG A 449 -13.50 -11.49 29.06
N GLU A 450 -13.76 -11.42 27.73
CA GLU A 450 -14.20 -10.18 27.09
C GLU A 450 -15.57 -9.74 27.58
N ARG A 451 -16.52 -10.66 27.64
CA ARG A 451 -17.86 -10.41 28.18
C ARG A 451 -17.82 -9.92 29.62
N PHE A 452 -16.98 -10.55 30.47
CA PHE A 452 -16.83 -10.15 31.86
C PHE A 452 -16.30 -8.72 32.03
N ARG A 453 -15.49 -8.25 31.06
CA ARG A 453 -15.02 -6.85 30.99
C ARG A 453 -16.08 -5.86 30.46
N GLY A 454 -17.25 -6.33 30.07
CA GLY A 454 -18.28 -5.53 29.41
C GLY A 454 -17.96 -5.21 27.93
N GLY A 455 -17.00 -5.94 27.34
CA GLY A 455 -16.63 -5.84 25.94
C GLY A 455 -17.40 -6.80 25.05
N GLN A 456 -17.10 -6.75 23.76
CA GLN A 456 -17.73 -7.56 22.70
C GLN A 456 -16.65 -8.31 21.90
N VAL A 457 -17.06 -9.37 21.20
CA VAL A 457 -16.15 -10.25 20.47
C VAL A 457 -16.52 -10.29 18.99
N PHE A 458 -15.53 -10.13 18.11
CA PHE A 458 -15.63 -10.57 16.71
C PHE A 458 -15.22 -12.03 16.60
N TYR A 459 -16.08 -12.83 15.97
CA TYR A 459 -15.74 -14.18 15.56
C TYR A 459 -15.83 -14.26 14.05
N VAL A 460 -14.69 -14.35 13.37
CA VAL A 460 -14.59 -14.28 11.91
C VAL A 460 -14.29 -15.63 11.33
N CYS A 461 -15.02 -16.03 10.30
CA CYS A 461 -14.75 -17.24 9.53
C CYS A 461 -14.60 -16.93 8.02
N PRO A 462 -13.86 -17.76 7.26
CA PRO A 462 -13.58 -17.49 5.87
C PRO A 462 -14.78 -17.68 4.94
N ARG A 463 -15.70 -18.60 5.29
CA ARG A 463 -16.78 -19.05 4.40
C ARG A 463 -18.15 -18.86 5.03
N ILE A 464 -19.13 -18.50 4.19
CA ILE A 464 -20.53 -18.36 4.62
C ILE A 464 -21.11 -19.74 5.01
N GLU A 465 -20.70 -20.79 4.30
CA GLU A 465 -21.14 -22.17 4.53
C GLU A 465 -20.82 -22.69 5.93
N ASP A 466 -19.76 -22.17 6.53
CA ASP A 466 -19.32 -22.58 7.88
C ASP A 466 -20.10 -21.88 9.00
N LEU A 467 -20.84 -20.81 8.71
CA LEU A 467 -21.50 -19.97 9.72
C LEU A 467 -22.50 -20.73 10.57
N ASP A 468 -23.37 -21.54 9.96
CA ASP A 468 -24.44 -22.26 10.69
C ASP A 468 -23.85 -23.31 11.65
N LEU A 469 -22.83 -24.03 11.18
CA LEU A 469 -22.11 -25.02 12.00
C LEU A 469 -21.38 -24.35 13.16
N LEU A 470 -20.70 -23.25 12.88
CA LEU A 470 -19.96 -22.48 13.90
C LEU A 470 -20.93 -21.83 14.90
N GLN A 471 -22.07 -21.32 14.45
CA GLN A 471 -23.08 -20.77 15.33
C GLN A 471 -23.62 -21.81 16.29
N THR A 472 -23.89 -23.03 15.81
CA THR A 472 -24.35 -24.14 16.65
C THR A 472 -23.28 -24.50 17.70
N ARG A 473 -22.03 -24.69 17.27
CA ARG A 473 -20.91 -25.00 18.17
C ARG A 473 -20.66 -23.89 19.20
N LEU A 474 -20.75 -22.64 18.80
CA LEU A 474 -20.55 -21.51 19.72
C LEU A 474 -21.69 -21.41 20.74
N ARG A 475 -22.94 -21.71 20.36
CA ARG A 475 -24.09 -21.76 21.29
C ARG A 475 -23.91 -22.85 22.37
N GLU A 476 -23.33 -24.00 21.99
CA GLU A 476 -22.99 -25.05 22.93
C GLU A 476 -21.81 -24.66 23.82
N LEU A 477 -20.82 -23.98 23.23
CA LEU A 477 -19.58 -23.59 23.92
C LEU A 477 -19.79 -22.46 24.93
N VAL A 478 -20.57 -21.44 24.57
CA VAL A 478 -20.84 -20.24 25.38
C VAL A 478 -22.35 -19.89 25.38
N PRO A 479 -23.17 -20.77 26.00
CA PRO A 479 -24.64 -20.58 26.03
C PRO A 479 -25.07 -19.29 26.72
N GLU A 480 -24.19 -18.70 27.51
CA GLU A 480 -24.44 -17.46 28.25
C GLU A 480 -24.34 -16.20 27.36
N CYS A 481 -23.82 -16.32 26.12
CA CYS A 481 -23.59 -15.19 25.22
C CYS A 481 -24.69 -15.07 24.18
N SER A 482 -25.03 -13.84 23.83
CA SER A 482 -25.91 -13.50 22.72
C SER A 482 -25.12 -13.33 21.41
N PHE A 483 -25.71 -13.79 20.28
CA PHE A 483 -25.04 -13.83 18.99
C PHE A 483 -25.78 -13.02 17.94
N ALA A 484 -25.03 -12.23 17.17
CA ALA A 484 -25.43 -11.70 15.88
C ALA A 484 -24.65 -12.39 14.76
N VAL A 485 -25.30 -12.67 13.63
CA VAL A 485 -24.65 -13.26 12.44
C VAL A 485 -24.71 -12.25 11.31
N ALA A 486 -23.57 -12.03 10.62
CA ALA A 486 -23.46 -11.09 9.52
C ALA A 486 -22.63 -11.66 8.37
N HIS A 487 -23.17 -11.64 7.14
CA HIS A 487 -22.47 -12.13 5.93
C HIS A 487 -22.91 -11.40 4.67
N GLY A 488 -22.11 -11.48 3.60
CA GLY A 488 -22.29 -10.71 2.36
C GLY A 488 -23.54 -11.03 1.55
N GLN A 489 -24.22 -12.16 1.81
CA GLN A 489 -25.46 -12.52 1.14
C GLN A 489 -26.71 -11.96 1.82
N MET A 490 -26.57 -11.34 3.00
CA MET A 490 -27.69 -10.65 3.66
C MET A 490 -28.12 -9.43 2.84
N SER A 491 -29.40 -9.08 2.90
CA SER A 491 -29.85 -7.80 2.36
C SER A 491 -29.13 -6.64 3.07
N ALA A 492 -28.88 -5.55 2.36
CA ALA A 492 -28.16 -4.42 2.93
C ALA A 492 -28.81 -3.86 4.21
N GLY A 493 -30.15 -3.83 4.27
CA GLY A 493 -30.91 -3.41 5.46
C GLY A 493 -30.72 -4.37 6.64
N ALA A 494 -30.89 -5.68 6.42
CA ALA A 494 -30.72 -6.67 7.48
C ALA A 494 -29.30 -6.70 8.04
N LEU A 495 -28.28 -6.54 7.17
CA LEU A 495 -26.89 -6.43 7.58
C LEU A 495 -26.67 -5.23 8.47
N GLU A 496 -27.21 -4.09 8.09
CA GLU A 496 -27.08 -2.84 8.82
C GLU A 496 -27.77 -2.87 10.16
N ASP A 497 -29.00 -3.38 10.22
CA ASP A 497 -29.75 -3.55 11.47
C ASP A 497 -28.99 -4.47 12.44
N THR A 498 -28.41 -5.55 11.91
CA THR A 498 -27.60 -6.49 12.70
C THR A 498 -26.35 -5.82 13.29
N ILE A 499 -25.60 -5.08 12.45
CA ILE A 499 -24.39 -4.41 12.89
C ILE A 499 -24.70 -3.24 13.83
N SER A 500 -25.78 -2.50 13.58
CA SER A 500 -26.25 -1.43 14.49
C SER A 500 -26.63 -1.99 15.84
N ALA A 501 -27.40 -3.06 15.89
CA ALA A 501 -27.77 -3.74 17.13
C ALA A 501 -26.54 -4.28 17.89
N PHE A 502 -25.54 -4.81 17.18
CA PHE A 502 -24.29 -5.22 17.78
C PHE A 502 -23.51 -4.02 18.35
N THR A 503 -23.38 -2.93 17.60
CA THR A 503 -22.70 -1.71 18.04
C THR A 503 -23.35 -1.08 19.27
N GLU A 504 -24.70 -1.18 19.37
CA GLU A 504 -25.46 -0.74 20.53
C GLU A 504 -25.28 -1.64 21.78
N GLY A 505 -24.61 -2.78 21.62
CA GLY A 505 -24.32 -3.71 22.70
C GLY A 505 -25.45 -4.71 22.98
N ARG A 506 -26.37 -4.93 22.03
CA ARG A 506 -27.45 -5.93 22.15
C ARG A 506 -26.96 -7.37 22.03
N TYR A 507 -25.76 -7.55 21.48
CA TYR A 507 -25.13 -8.86 21.30
C TYR A 507 -23.71 -8.85 21.83
N ASP A 508 -23.29 -9.96 22.39
CA ASP A 508 -21.95 -10.16 22.93
C ASP A 508 -20.94 -10.55 21.82
N ILE A 509 -21.39 -11.33 20.84
CA ILE A 509 -20.56 -11.88 19.79
C ILE A 509 -21.16 -11.56 18.42
N LEU A 510 -20.32 -11.03 17.51
CA LEU A 510 -20.64 -10.94 16.09
C LEU A 510 -19.90 -12.05 15.34
N LEU A 511 -20.64 -13.05 14.88
CA LEU A 511 -20.14 -14.09 14.00
C LEU A 511 -20.29 -13.61 12.55
N ALA A 512 -19.17 -13.42 11.85
CA ALA A 512 -19.18 -12.80 10.54
C ALA A 512 -18.14 -13.38 9.59
N THR A 513 -18.34 -13.18 8.30
CA THR A 513 -17.33 -13.33 7.27
C THR A 513 -16.53 -12.02 7.10
N ASN A 514 -15.84 -11.82 5.99
CA ASN A 514 -14.96 -10.66 5.70
C ASN A 514 -15.63 -9.27 5.78
N ILE A 515 -16.92 -9.18 6.10
CA ILE A 515 -17.64 -7.89 6.24
C ILE A 515 -16.99 -6.99 7.30
N VAL A 516 -16.33 -7.58 8.29
CA VAL A 516 -15.62 -6.85 9.34
C VAL A 516 -14.41 -6.06 8.79
N GLU A 517 -13.98 -6.33 7.55
CA GLU A 517 -12.93 -5.55 6.86
C GLU A 517 -13.34 -4.11 6.55
N SER A 518 -14.64 -3.78 6.55
CA SER A 518 -15.15 -2.47 6.16
C SER A 518 -15.01 -1.39 7.25
N GLY A 519 -13.81 -0.99 7.64
CA GLY A 519 -13.49 0.28 8.33
C GLY A 519 -14.23 0.69 9.61
N LEU A 520 -15.25 -0.04 10.05
CA LEU A 520 -16.14 0.30 11.16
C LEU A 520 -15.38 0.47 12.50
N ASP A 521 -15.66 1.54 13.19
CA ASP A 521 -15.15 1.78 14.55
C ASP A 521 -16.09 1.21 15.61
N MET A 522 -15.62 0.22 16.34
CA MET A 522 -16.36 -0.44 17.41
C MET A 522 -15.51 -0.52 18.68
N PRO A 523 -15.47 0.52 19.50
CA PRO A 523 -14.55 0.64 20.63
C PRO A 523 -14.78 -0.41 21.73
N ARG A 524 -15.96 -1.04 21.77
CA ARG A 524 -16.27 -2.13 22.73
C ARG A 524 -15.69 -3.48 22.31
N VAL A 525 -15.27 -3.64 21.04
CA VAL A 525 -14.74 -4.91 20.55
C VAL A 525 -13.23 -4.95 20.77
N ASN A 526 -12.80 -5.68 21.80
CA ASN A 526 -11.39 -5.81 22.13
C ASN A 526 -10.86 -7.24 21.99
N THR A 527 -11.70 -8.19 21.57
CA THR A 527 -11.27 -9.55 21.25
C THR A 527 -11.77 -9.95 19.88
N ILE A 528 -10.88 -10.49 19.06
CA ILE A 528 -11.19 -11.10 17.76
C ILE A 528 -10.69 -12.55 17.74
N VAL A 529 -11.55 -13.46 17.32
CA VAL A 529 -11.21 -14.85 17.02
C VAL A 529 -11.35 -15.05 15.51
N ILE A 530 -10.27 -15.41 14.85
CA ILE A 530 -10.25 -15.70 13.41
C ILE A 530 -10.18 -17.21 13.24
N HIS A 531 -11.30 -17.80 12.83
CA HIS A 531 -11.41 -19.22 12.58
C HIS A 531 -10.77 -19.58 11.25
N ARG A 532 -9.98 -20.67 11.20
CA ARG A 532 -9.26 -21.07 9.98
C ARG A 532 -8.43 -19.90 9.41
N ALA A 533 -7.60 -19.31 10.26
CA ALA A 533 -6.71 -18.21 9.87
C ALA A 533 -5.77 -18.58 8.71
N ASP A 534 -5.51 -19.86 8.52
CA ASP A 534 -4.73 -20.45 7.42
C ASP A 534 -5.35 -20.20 6.01
N LEU A 535 -6.64 -19.86 5.94
CA LEU A 535 -7.35 -19.56 4.70
C LEU A 535 -7.37 -18.07 4.34
N PHE A 536 -6.83 -17.21 5.21
CA PHE A 536 -6.77 -15.76 4.97
C PHE A 536 -5.39 -15.33 4.50
N GLY A 537 -5.34 -14.38 3.58
CA GLY A 537 -4.09 -13.71 3.21
C GLY A 537 -3.53 -12.85 4.34
N LEU A 538 -2.21 -12.67 4.39
CA LEU A 538 -1.53 -11.88 5.44
C LEU A 538 -2.09 -10.46 5.56
N ALA A 539 -2.36 -9.78 4.43
CA ALA A 539 -2.94 -8.44 4.43
C ALA A 539 -4.34 -8.42 5.08
N GLN A 540 -5.17 -9.44 4.81
CA GLN A 540 -6.50 -9.58 5.42
C GLN A 540 -6.40 -9.81 6.93
N LEU A 541 -5.50 -10.70 7.37
CA LEU A 541 -5.26 -10.93 8.79
C LEU A 541 -4.80 -9.66 9.51
N TYR A 542 -3.96 -8.86 8.86
CA TYR A 542 -3.53 -7.57 9.39
C TYR A 542 -4.69 -6.58 9.53
N GLN A 543 -5.56 -6.50 8.52
CA GLN A 543 -6.75 -5.64 8.56
C GLN A 543 -7.75 -6.10 9.63
N LEU A 544 -8.03 -7.41 9.71
CA LEU A 544 -8.90 -7.98 10.73
C LEU A 544 -8.37 -7.75 12.14
N ARG A 545 -7.07 -7.98 12.36
CA ARG A 545 -6.40 -7.67 13.63
C ARG A 545 -6.55 -6.19 14.01
N GLY A 546 -6.45 -5.29 13.04
CA GLY A 546 -6.60 -3.85 13.23
C GLY A 546 -8.02 -3.40 13.62
N ARG A 547 -9.03 -4.30 13.55
CA ARG A 547 -10.43 -3.98 13.93
C ARG A 547 -10.65 -3.96 15.44
N VAL A 548 -9.74 -4.51 16.23
CA VAL A 548 -9.80 -4.50 17.69
C VAL A 548 -8.73 -3.60 18.28
N GLY A 549 -8.89 -3.22 19.54
CA GLY A 549 -7.92 -2.37 20.25
C GLY A 549 -8.04 -0.88 19.93
N ARG A 550 -9.26 -0.39 19.80
CA ARG A 550 -9.56 1.03 19.61
C ARG A 550 -9.96 1.74 20.91
N SER A 551 -9.89 1.03 22.03
CA SER A 551 -10.12 1.57 23.37
C SER A 551 -8.83 1.52 24.19
N LYS A 552 -8.84 2.11 25.38
CA LYS A 552 -7.73 2.02 26.36
C LYS A 552 -7.58 0.62 26.97
N LEU A 553 -8.47 -0.33 26.63
CA LEU A 553 -8.42 -1.70 27.08
C LEU A 553 -7.49 -2.53 26.16
N ARG A 554 -6.75 -3.45 26.77
CA ARG A 554 -5.88 -4.36 26.02
C ARG A 554 -6.72 -5.29 25.16
N ALA A 555 -6.40 -5.34 23.86
CA ALA A 555 -7.06 -6.17 22.90
C ALA A 555 -6.30 -7.46 22.59
N TYR A 556 -7.04 -8.46 22.10
CA TYR A 556 -6.55 -9.80 21.84
C TYR A 556 -7.03 -10.30 20.48
N ALA A 557 -6.14 -10.92 19.72
CA ALA A 557 -6.43 -11.58 18.45
C ALA A 557 -6.01 -13.05 18.56
N TYR A 558 -6.97 -13.96 18.35
CA TYR A 558 -6.74 -15.39 18.32
C TYR A 558 -6.90 -15.90 16.90
N LEU A 559 -5.80 -16.27 16.27
CA LEU A 559 -5.73 -16.83 14.94
C LEU A 559 -5.70 -18.34 15.08
N THR A 560 -6.86 -18.99 14.86
CA THR A 560 -6.95 -20.44 15.03
C THR A 560 -6.74 -21.17 13.72
N ILE A 561 -6.00 -22.28 13.80
CA ILE A 561 -5.65 -23.15 12.67
C ILE A 561 -6.08 -24.58 12.97
N PRO A 562 -6.21 -25.49 11.98
CA PRO A 562 -6.38 -26.91 12.25
C PRO A 562 -5.19 -27.50 13.02
N ALA A 563 -5.45 -28.46 13.91
CA ALA A 563 -4.41 -29.05 14.76
C ALA A 563 -3.38 -29.90 14.00
N ASP A 564 -3.76 -30.38 12.82
CA ASP A 564 -2.98 -31.26 11.93
C ASP A 564 -2.13 -30.48 10.90
N ARG A 565 -2.23 -29.16 10.87
CA ARG A 565 -1.52 -28.34 9.91
C ARG A 565 -0.22 -27.75 10.46
N VAL A 566 0.88 -28.02 9.80
CA VAL A 566 2.18 -27.40 10.10
C VAL A 566 2.18 -25.99 9.49
N LEU A 567 2.45 -24.96 10.29
CA LEU A 567 2.58 -23.59 9.82
C LEU A 567 3.87 -23.40 9.04
N ASN A 568 3.80 -22.68 7.94
CA ASN A 568 4.97 -22.19 7.22
C ASN A 568 5.65 -21.07 8.03
N GLN A 569 6.94 -20.84 7.82
CA GLN A 569 7.73 -19.81 8.53
C GLN A 569 7.32 -18.36 8.18
N THR A 570 6.40 -18.16 7.26
CA THR A 570 5.78 -16.87 6.93
C THR A 570 4.47 -16.73 7.65
#